data_26301840a7dd44f18c67b56bf7cfc46e
#
_entry.id   26301840a7dd44f18c67b56bf7cfc46e
#
_cell.length_a   1.000
_cell.length_b   1.000
_cell.length_c   1.000
_cell.angle_alpha   90.00
_cell.angle_beta   90.00
_cell.angle_gamma   90.00
#
_symmetry.space_group_name_H-M   'P 1'
#
loop_
_entity.id
_entity.type
_entity.pdbx_description
1 polymer ?
#
loop_
_entity_poly.entity_id
_entity_poly.type
_entity_poly.pdbx_seq_one_letter_code
_entity_poly.pdbx_strand_id
1 'polypeptide(L)'
;LIKIIDAKDNLSIQVHPYDEYAAKNENGSLGKTECWYIIDCPDDAKLVVWHNAKTQDELSDMIISADGTSSSASSIKKGDFIQIDPGTVHAITSGCIILEPQQNSDITYRVYDYDRLTNGKPRELHVEKSIDVITVPAKSTEDSVMDTNNLPQ
;
A
#
# COMPACT_ATOMS: atom_id res chain seq x y z
N LEU A 1 10.93 0.02 12.80
CA LEU A 1 11.49 1.12 12.02
C LEU A 1 10.48 2.26 11.94
N ILE A 2 10.95 3.51 11.99
CA ILE A 2 10.11 4.71 11.84
C ILE A 2 10.72 5.55 10.72
N LYS A 3 9.88 5.99 9.77
CA LYS A 3 10.27 6.86 8.65
C LYS A 3 9.39 8.10 8.59
N ILE A 4 9.92 9.18 8.06
CA ILE A 4 9.14 10.31 7.56
C ILE A 4 9.28 10.28 6.05
N ILE A 5 8.16 10.20 5.36
CA ILE A 5 8.07 10.17 3.89
C ILE A 5 7.47 11.48 3.44
N ASP A 6 8.24 12.23 2.63
CA ASP A 6 7.78 13.41 1.91
C ASP A 6 7.63 13.03 0.43
N ALA A 7 6.40 12.76 0.02
CA ALA A 7 6.09 12.20 -1.27
C ALA A 7 6.00 13.29 -2.35
N LYS A 8 7.11 13.57 -3.02
CA LYS A 8 7.14 14.50 -4.16
C LYS A 8 6.29 14.01 -5.34
N ASP A 9 6.29 12.70 -5.58
CA ASP A 9 5.54 12.02 -6.65
C ASP A 9 4.72 10.86 -6.06
N ASN A 10 3.76 10.36 -6.82
CA ASN A 10 3.04 9.15 -6.41
C ASN A 10 4.02 7.99 -6.21
N LEU A 11 3.97 7.31 -5.09
CA LEU A 11 4.72 6.08 -4.89
C LEU A 11 4.07 4.93 -5.65
N SER A 12 4.83 3.86 -5.93
CA SER A 12 4.27 2.68 -6.61
C SER A 12 3.09 2.09 -5.84
N ILE A 13 2.13 1.56 -6.57
CA ILE A 13 1.10 0.70 -5.99
C ILE A 13 1.78 -0.61 -5.60
N GLN A 14 1.64 -1.01 -4.35
CA GLN A 14 2.39 -2.10 -3.74
C GLN A 14 1.58 -2.86 -2.70
N VAL A 15 2.10 -4.01 -2.30
CA VAL A 15 1.58 -4.84 -1.22
C VAL A 15 2.74 -5.46 -0.44
N HIS A 16 2.52 -5.74 0.83
CA HIS A 16 3.48 -6.42 1.70
C HIS A 16 3.00 -7.81 2.09
N PRO A 17 3.90 -8.80 2.20
CA PRO A 17 3.53 -10.14 2.62
C PRO A 17 3.29 -10.26 4.12
N TYR A 18 2.59 -11.31 4.52
CA TYR A 18 2.52 -11.81 5.90
C TYR A 18 3.85 -12.47 6.31
N ASP A 19 4.09 -12.59 7.62
CA ASP A 19 5.32 -13.19 8.17
C ASP A 19 5.56 -14.61 7.63
N GLU A 20 4.52 -15.45 7.56
CA GLU A 20 4.64 -16.84 7.10
C GLU A 20 5.03 -16.92 5.62
N TYR A 21 4.45 -16.07 4.77
CA TYR A 21 4.80 -16.02 3.37
C TYR A 21 6.22 -15.49 3.16
N ALA A 22 6.60 -14.42 3.87
CA ALA A 22 7.93 -13.83 3.79
C ALA A 22 9.01 -14.81 4.29
N ALA A 23 8.77 -15.49 5.41
CA ALA A 23 9.70 -16.49 5.93
C ALA A 23 9.97 -17.61 4.93
N LYS A 24 8.96 -18.05 4.19
CA LYS A 24 9.08 -19.14 3.20
C LYS A 24 9.71 -18.68 1.89
N ASN A 25 9.36 -17.48 1.40
CA ASN A 25 9.68 -17.07 0.04
C ASN A 25 10.78 -15.98 -0.02
N GLU A 26 11.16 -15.39 1.13
CA GLU A 26 12.13 -14.29 1.22
C GLU A 26 13.23 -14.60 2.26
N ASN A 27 13.77 -15.82 2.21
CA ASN A 27 14.94 -16.26 3.00
C ASN A 27 14.81 -16.06 4.51
N GLY A 28 13.62 -16.30 5.09
CA GLY A 28 13.37 -16.15 6.52
C GLY A 28 13.08 -14.72 6.96
N SER A 29 12.81 -13.82 6.03
CA SER A 29 12.45 -12.44 6.34
C SER A 29 11.09 -12.34 7.07
N LEU A 30 10.89 -11.23 7.77
CA LEU A 30 9.58 -10.86 8.32
C LEU A 30 8.67 -10.31 7.22
N GLY A 31 7.38 -10.45 7.42
CA GLY A 31 6.37 -9.70 6.71
C GLY A 31 6.44 -8.20 7.05
N LYS A 32 5.52 -7.41 6.53
CA LYS A 32 5.55 -5.99 6.79
C LYS A 32 4.16 -5.45 7.08
N THR A 33 3.88 -5.29 8.37
CA THR A 33 2.79 -4.45 8.86
C THR A 33 3.31 -3.04 9.04
N GLU A 34 2.53 -2.07 8.64
CA GLU A 34 2.86 -0.65 8.82
C GLU A 34 1.61 0.15 9.17
N CYS A 35 1.82 1.37 9.63
CA CYS A 35 0.75 2.33 9.79
C CYS A 35 1.24 3.72 9.38
N TRP A 36 0.32 4.59 8.99
CA TRP A 36 0.63 5.93 8.55
C TRP A 36 -0.11 6.96 9.39
N TYR A 37 0.62 7.94 9.89
CA TYR A 37 0.04 9.15 10.43
C TYR A 37 0.26 10.29 9.43
N ILE A 38 -0.80 10.96 9.01
CA ILE A 38 -0.74 12.04 8.03
C ILE A 38 -0.28 13.32 8.71
N ILE A 39 0.99 13.68 8.52
CA ILE A 39 1.58 14.90 9.08
C ILE A 39 1.05 16.12 8.33
N ASP A 40 0.99 16.01 6.99
CA ASP A 40 0.46 17.05 6.12
C ASP A 40 0.06 16.47 4.77
N CYS A 41 -0.93 17.08 4.10
CA CYS A 41 -1.35 16.68 2.77
C CYS A 41 -2.16 17.79 2.09
N PRO A 42 -2.33 17.78 0.75
CA PRO A 42 -3.27 18.65 0.05
C PRO A 42 -4.72 18.45 0.52
N ASP A 43 -5.56 19.48 0.38
CA ASP A 43 -6.98 19.45 0.82
C ASP A 43 -7.81 18.37 0.10
N ASP A 44 -7.44 18.02 -1.12
CA ASP A 44 -8.08 16.98 -1.95
C ASP A 44 -7.29 15.68 -2.00
N ALA A 45 -6.34 15.48 -1.09
CA ALA A 45 -5.47 14.31 -1.05
C ALA A 45 -6.26 13.01 -0.92
N LYS A 46 -5.80 12.02 -1.65
CA LYS A 46 -6.33 10.65 -1.60
C LYS A 46 -5.18 9.68 -1.53
N LEU A 47 -5.33 8.62 -0.77
CA LEU A 47 -4.43 7.48 -0.80
C LEU A 47 -5.07 6.33 -1.57
N VAL A 48 -4.26 5.55 -2.26
CA VAL A 48 -4.69 4.24 -2.73
C VAL A 48 -4.65 3.29 -1.55
N VAL A 49 -5.80 2.75 -1.16
CA VAL A 49 -5.91 1.70 -0.15
C VAL A 49 -6.96 0.72 -0.63
N TRP A 50 -6.58 -0.55 -0.78
CA TRP A 50 -7.40 -1.64 -1.28
C TRP A 50 -7.65 -1.65 -2.79
N HIS A 51 -8.42 -2.61 -3.23
CA HIS A 51 -8.84 -2.87 -4.61
C HIS A 51 -10.33 -3.23 -4.66
N ASN A 52 -10.88 -3.36 -5.86
CA ASN A 52 -12.30 -3.64 -6.06
C ASN A 52 -12.61 -5.11 -6.44
N ALA A 53 -11.59 -5.95 -6.59
CA ALA A 53 -11.77 -7.37 -6.92
C ALA A 53 -12.49 -8.13 -5.81
N LYS A 54 -13.41 -8.99 -6.20
CA LYS A 54 -14.21 -9.84 -5.30
C LYS A 54 -13.72 -11.29 -5.29
N THR A 55 -12.99 -11.67 -6.33
CA THR A 55 -12.40 -13.01 -6.50
C THR A 55 -10.94 -12.93 -6.88
N GLN A 56 -10.23 -14.03 -6.70
CA GLN A 56 -8.80 -14.11 -7.06
C GLN A 56 -8.59 -13.98 -8.57
N ASP A 57 -9.51 -14.49 -9.38
CA ASP A 57 -9.44 -14.39 -10.84
C ASP A 57 -9.61 -12.93 -11.28
N GLU A 58 -10.60 -12.22 -10.72
CA GLU A 58 -10.75 -10.79 -10.96
C GLU A 58 -9.50 -9.99 -10.58
N LEU A 59 -8.90 -10.28 -9.41
CA LEU A 59 -7.66 -9.63 -8.98
C LEU A 59 -6.52 -9.88 -9.98
N SER A 60 -6.36 -11.12 -10.40
CA SER A 60 -5.32 -11.52 -11.36
C SER A 60 -5.48 -10.77 -12.68
N ASP A 61 -6.69 -10.72 -13.22
CA ASP A 61 -7.01 -10.01 -14.47
C ASP A 61 -6.74 -8.50 -14.33
N MET A 62 -7.11 -7.90 -13.19
CA MET A 62 -6.86 -6.48 -12.89
C MET A 62 -5.37 -6.14 -12.86
N ILE A 63 -4.56 -6.98 -12.23
CA ILE A 63 -3.11 -6.75 -12.12
C ILE A 63 -2.44 -6.96 -13.49
N ILE A 64 -2.81 -8.02 -14.21
CA ILE A 64 -2.22 -8.37 -15.51
C ILE A 64 -2.58 -7.32 -16.58
N SER A 65 -3.81 -6.79 -16.57
CA SER A 65 -4.22 -5.75 -17.51
C SER A 65 -3.56 -4.40 -17.24
N ALA A 66 -2.83 -4.26 -16.13
CA ALA A 66 -2.23 -3.01 -15.66
C ALA A 66 -3.23 -1.84 -15.61
N ASP A 67 -4.51 -2.15 -15.39
CA ASP A 67 -5.58 -1.15 -15.28
C ASP A 67 -5.51 -0.50 -13.89
N GLY A 68 -4.71 0.56 -13.78
CA GLY A 68 -4.56 1.35 -12.55
C GLY A 68 -5.88 1.95 -12.02
N THR A 69 -7.00 1.78 -12.76
CA THR A 69 -8.33 2.28 -12.35
C THR A 69 -9.02 1.39 -11.31
N SER A 70 -8.49 0.21 -11.07
CA SER A 70 -9.12 -0.81 -10.23
C SER A 70 -8.78 -0.71 -8.74
N SER A 71 -8.01 0.31 -8.34
CA SER A 71 -7.71 0.59 -6.94
C SER A 71 -8.75 1.52 -6.31
N SER A 72 -9.09 1.28 -5.05
CA SER A 72 -9.94 2.18 -4.27
C SER A 72 -9.11 3.34 -3.73
N ALA A 73 -9.57 4.56 -3.95
CA ALA A 73 -8.94 5.76 -3.42
C ALA A 73 -9.76 6.31 -2.25
N SER A 74 -9.11 6.49 -1.10
CA SER A 74 -9.71 7.04 0.11
C SER A 74 -9.26 8.49 0.31
N SER A 75 -10.21 9.39 0.53
CA SER A 75 -9.89 10.76 0.94
C SER A 75 -9.26 10.76 2.33
N ILE A 76 -8.23 11.56 2.50
CA ILE A 76 -7.49 11.70 3.75
C ILE A 76 -7.35 13.18 4.11
N LYS A 77 -7.06 13.44 5.37
CA LYS A 77 -6.72 14.75 5.90
C LYS A 77 -5.59 14.66 6.91
N LYS A 78 -4.95 15.76 7.16
CA LYS A 78 -3.98 15.92 8.25
C LYS A 78 -4.54 15.41 9.57
N GLY A 79 -3.75 14.59 10.25
CA GLY A 79 -4.11 13.97 11.53
C GLY A 79 -4.76 12.58 11.41
N ASP A 80 -5.12 12.14 10.21
CA ASP A 80 -5.64 10.77 10.02
C ASP A 80 -4.55 9.73 10.31
N PHE A 81 -4.99 8.60 10.83
CA PHE A 81 -4.17 7.42 11.06
C PHE A 81 -4.71 6.26 10.22
N ILE A 82 -3.85 5.63 9.44
CA ILE A 82 -4.20 4.53 8.54
C ILE A 82 -3.40 3.28 8.92
N GLN A 83 -4.09 2.19 9.20
CA GLN A 83 -3.48 0.89 9.41
C GLN A 83 -3.33 0.16 8.08
N ILE A 84 -2.13 -0.28 7.76
CA ILE A 84 -1.79 -1.07 6.57
C ILE A 84 -1.37 -2.47 7.01
N ASP A 85 -2.32 -3.37 7.04
CA ASP A 85 -2.05 -4.78 7.29
C ASP A 85 -1.39 -5.44 6.07
N PRO A 86 -0.58 -6.50 6.26
CA PRO A 86 -0.12 -7.32 5.15
C PRO A 86 -1.29 -7.77 4.25
N GLY A 87 -1.04 -7.87 2.96
CA GLY A 87 -2.08 -8.19 1.97
C GLY A 87 -2.93 -7.00 1.52
N THR A 88 -2.73 -5.80 2.10
CA THR A 88 -3.40 -4.57 1.67
C THR A 88 -2.67 -3.94 0.50
N VAL A 89 -3.36 -3.75 -0.63
CA VAL A 89 -2.85 -2.92 -1.73
C VAL A 89 -2.88 -1.46 -1.33
N HIS A 90 -1.76 -0.75 -1.48
CA HIS A 90 -1.68 0.64 -1.05
C HIS A 90 -0.67 1.45 -1.87
N ALA A 91 -0.86 2.77 -1.90
CA ALA A 91 0.12 3.72 -2.40
C ALA A 91 -0.07 5.10 -1.78
N ILE A 92 1.04 5.77 -1.49
CA ILE A 92 1.07 7.17 -1.07
C ILE A 92 1.06 8.04 -2.33
N THR A 93 0.18 9.03 -2.35
CA THR A 93 0.11 9.99 -3.46
C THR A 93 1.00 11.20 -3.21
N SER A 94 1.28 11.90 -4.28
CA SER A 94 2.14 13.08 -4.28
C SER A 94 1.60 14.18 -3.36
N GLY A 95 2.50 14.91 -2.71
CA GLY A 95 2.18 16.01 -1.79
C GLY A 95 1.88 15.60 -0.35
N CYS A 96 1.80 14.31 -0.05
CA CYS A 96 1.59 13.83 1.31
C CYS A 96 2.90 13.73 2.09
N ILE A 97 2.88 14.17 3.36
CA ILE A 97 3.95 13.97 4.33
C ILE A 97 3.43 13.02 5.41
N ILE A 98 4.08 11.88 5.55
CA ILE A 98 3.60 10.75 6.36
C ILE A 98 4.67 10.30 7.34
N LEU A 99 4.27 10.05 8.59
CA LEU A 99 5.05 9.28 9.55
C LEU A 99 4.65 7.81 9.41
N GLU A 100 5.61 6.95 9.08
CA GLU A 100 5.42 5.52 8.85
C GLU A 100 6.19 4.68 9.88
N PRO A 101 5.58 4.26 10.98
CA PRO A 101 6.04 3.12 11.76
C PRO A 101 5.79 1.81 11.01
N GLN A 102 6.79 0.90 10.98
CA GLN A 102 6.67 -0.39 10.30
C GLN A 102 7.46 -1.49 11.02
N GLN A 103 7.10 -2.75 10.75
CA GLN A 103 7.96 -3.88 11.10
C GLN A 103 9.35 -3.73 10.48
N ASN A 104 10.35 -4.38 11.05
CA ASN A 104 11.73 -4.34 10.55
C ASN A 104 11.88 -5.25 9.32
N SER A 105 11.22 -4.85 8.25
CA SER A 105 11.24 -5.51 6.93
C SER A 105 11.26 -4.46 5.83
N ASP A 106 11.89 -4.76 4.72
CA ASP A 106 11.89 -3.96 3.50
C ASP A 106 11.20 -4.67 2.32
N ILE A 107 10.60 -5.84 2.59
CA ILE A 107 9.94 -6.62 1.56
C ILE A 107 8.72 -5.86 1.02
N THR A 108 8.78 -5.59 -0.27
CA THR A 108 7.74 -4.85 -1.00
C THR A 108 7.50 -5.48 -2.36
N TYR A 109 6.28 -5.89 -2.62
CA TYR A 109 5.87 -6.37 -3.94
C TYR A 109 5.19 -5.24 -4.69
N ARG A 110 5.83 -4.82 -5.77
CA ARG A 110 5.35 -3.71 -6.61
C ARG A 110 4.36 -4.26 -7.62
N VAL A 111 3.13 -3.73 -7.56
CA VAL A 111 2.03 -4.10 -8.45
C VAL A 111 2.04 -3.24 -9.71
N TYR A 112 2.22 -1.92 -9.55
CA TYR A 112 2.24 -0.96 -10.64
C TYR A 112 3.12 0.24 -10.32
N ASP A 113 3.81 0.80 -11.30
CA ASP A 113 4.76 1.90 -11.12
C ASP A 113 4.62 3.04 -12.14
N TYR A 114 3.42 3.20 -12.71
CA TYR A 114 3.11 4.30 -13.64
C TYR A 114 4.06 4.34 -14.85
N ASP A 115 4.57 3.21 -15.29
CA ASP A 115 5.54 3.06 -16.39
C ASP A 115 6.79 3.94 -16.25
N ARG A 116 7.14 4.33 -15.04
CA ARG A 116 8.29 5.19 -14.76
C ARG A 116 9.60 4.48 -15.02
N LEU A 117 10.54 5.26 -15.60
CA LEU A 117 11.89 4.78 -15.83
C LEU A 117 12.83 5.29 -14.73
N THR A 118 13.57 4.38 -14.12
CA THR A 118 14.69 4.70 -13.22
C THR A 118 15.99 4.35 -13.93
N ASN A 119 16.83 5.34 -14.20
CA ASN A 119 18.05 5.17 -15.00
C ASN A 119 17.78 4.55 -16.40
N GLY A 120 16.68 4.96 -17.03
CA GLY A 120 16.29 4.50 -18.36
C GLY A 120 15.67 3.10 -18.43
N LYS A 121 15.38 2.48 -17.29
CA LYS A 121 14.74 1.15 -17.20
C LYS A 121 13.53 1.19 -16.26
N PRO A 122 12.46 0.44 -16.55
CA PRO A 122 11.36 0.29 -15.62
C PRO A 122 11.85 -0.45 -14.36
N ARG A 123 11.27 -0.12 -13.20
CA ARG A 123 11.48 -0.91 -11.99
C ARG A 123 10.76 -2.25 -12.12
N GLU A 124 11.33 -3.27 -11.52
CA GLU A 124 10.74 -4.62 -11.51
C GLU A 124 9.35 -4.60 -10.84
N LEU A 125 8.39 -5.27 -11.48
CA LEU A 125 7.08 -5.56 -10.91
C LEU A 125 7.07 -6.99 -10.39
N HIS A 126 6.38 -7.22 -9.29
CA HIS A 126 6.32 -8.51 -8.60
C HIS A 126 4.91 -9.11 -8.71
N VAL A 127 4.41 -9.24 -9.94
CA VAL A 127 3.00 -9.59 -10.24
C VAL A 127 2.56 -10.87 -9.54
N GLU A 128 3.29 -11.98 -9.75
CA GLU A 128 2.92 -13.28 -9.18
C GLU A 128 2.90 -13.25 -7.64
N LYS A 129 3.96 -12.75 -7.02
CA LYS A 129 4.04 -12.61 -5.56
C LYS A 129 2.98 -11.65 -5.00
N SER A 130 2.61 -10.63 -5.74
CA SER A 130 1.51 -9.73 -5.36
C SER A 130 0.18 -10.46 -5.34
N ILE A 131 -0.12 -11.22 -6.40
CA ILE A 131 -1.34 -12.03 -6.49
C ILE A 131 -1.43 -13.04 -5.33
N ASP A 132 -0.32 -13.66 -4.96
CA ASP A 132 -0.26 -14.63 -3.86
C ASP A 132 -0.62 -14.03 -2.50
N VAL A 133 -0.28 -12.76 -2.25
CA VAL A 133 -0.40 -12.18 -0.91
C VAL A 133 -1.54 -11.19 -0.73
N ILE A 134 -2.11 -10.65 -1.82
CA ILE A 134 -3.21 -9.69 -1.73
C ILE A 134 -4.46 -10.37 -1.16
N THR A 135 -5.06 -9.74 -0.15
CA THR A 135 -6.30 -10.22 0.48
C THR A 135 -7.49 -9.95 -0.43
N VAL A 136 -8.25 -11.02 -0.75
CA VAL A 136 -9.47 -10.96 -1.57
C VAL A 136 -10.62 -11.65 -0.83
N PRO A 137 -11.82 -11.05 -0.75
CA PRO A 137 -12.10 -9.65 -1.13
C PRO A 137 -11.36 -8.66 -0.24
N ALA A 138 -11.16 -7.43 -0.74
CA ALA A 138 -10.59 -6.36 0.05
C ALA A 138 -11.45 -6.07 1.29
N LYS A 139 -10.82 -5.70 2.40
CA LYS A 139 -11.52 -5.15 3.57
C LYS A 139 -12.09 -3.78 3.23
N SER A 140 -13.03 -3.29 4.05
CA SER A 140 -13.52 -1.92 3.92
C SER A 140 -12.40 -0.92 4.18
N THR A 141 -12.34 0.16 3.40
CA THR A 141 -11.41 1.27 3.65
C THR A 141 -11.70 1.97 4.97
N GLU A 142 -12.95 1.97 5.42
CA GLU A 142 -13.36 2.52 6.72
C GLU A 142 -12.72 1.78 7.90
N ASP A 143 -12.44 0.49 7.74
CA ASP A 143 -11.75 -0.32 8.76
C ASP A 143 -10.25 0.01 8.87
N SER A 144 -9.68 0.65 7.87
CA SER A 144 -8.24 0.99 7.83
C SER A 144 -7.94 2.44 8.23
N VAL A 145 -8.90 3.36 8.08
CA VAL A 145 -8.75 4.78 8.42
C VAL A 145 -9.37 5.06 9.78
N MET A 146 -8.56 5.47 10.74
CA MET A 146 -9.00 5.84 12.08
C MET A 146 -9.01 7.37 12.21
N ASP A 147 -10.15 7.92 12.62
CA ASP A 147 -10.21 9.33 13.03
C ASP A 147 -9.58 9.48 14.42
N THR A 148 -8.40 10.09 14.47
CA THR A 148 -7.65 10.30 15.72
C THR A 148 -8.34 11.24 16.70
N ASN A 149 -9.33 12.01 16.26
CA ASN A 149 -10.11 12.88 17.15
C ASN A 149 -11.00 12.06 18.12
N ASN A 150 -11.23 10.79 17.84
CA ASN A 150 -12.03 9.88 18.64
C ASN A 150 -11.22 8.87 19.46
N LEU A 151 -9.90 9.02 19.52
CA LEU A 151 -9.06 8.16 20.37
C LEU A 151 -9.34 8.47 21.86
N PRO A 152 -9.45 7.45 22.74
CA PRO A 152 -9.56 7.68 24.17
C PRO A 152 -8.31 8.39 24.69
N GLN A 153 -8.53 9.42 25.47
CA GLN A 153 -7.46 10.19 26.15
C GLN A 153 -6.83 9.36 27.27
#